data_c0bd9010372e8eec641b9c9777468457
#
_entry.id   c0bd9010372e8eec641b9c9777468457
#
_cell.length_a   1.000
_cell.length_b   1.000
_cell.length_c   1.000
_cell.angle_alpha   90.00
_cell.angle_beta   90.00
_cell.angle_gamma   90.00
#
_symmetry.space_group_name_H-M   'P 1'
#
loop_
_entity.id
_entity.type
_entity.pdbx_description
1 polymer ?
#
loop_
_entity_poly.entity_id
_entity_poly.type
_entity_poly.pdbx_seq_one_letter_code
_entity_poly.pdbx_strand_id
1 'polypeptide(L)'
;ILDRSGEDPKVYVIEVNPRSSRTVPFISKATGVPMIDLAVGCMQGEKLIDSKFGTGVYKERNITAVKAPVFSMSKLTDVDTFLGPEMKSTGEVMGMSDNYEEALSKAFISSGLYIPKKGSVLLSIADKDKKISESLIKLINERGYKMVATPGTAELINSLGFDAEIIEKRLDKNPNVLDMIKAAKVIAVVNTVTGDRKTLQDGFRIRRAA
;
A
#
# COMPACT_ATOMS: atom_id res chain seq x y z
N ILE A 1 1.04 -22.24 2.22
CA ILE A 1 1.35 -22.20 0.78
C ILE A 1 0.26 -22.93 0.05
N LEU A 2 -0.22 -22.37 -1.05
CA LEU A 2 -1.13 -23.03 -1.98
C LEU A 2 -0.30 -23.45 -3.20
N ASP A 3 -0.14 -24.76 -3.38
CA ASP A 3 0.49 -25.36 -4.55
C ASP A 3 -0.58 -25.69 -5.59
N ARG A 4 -0.45 -25.09 -6.78
CA ARG A 4 -1.32 -25.30 -7.95
C ARG A 4 -0.61 -25.97 -9.13
N SER A 5 0.54 -26.59 -8.88
CA SER A 5 1.33 -27.25 -9.94
C SER A 5 0.71 -28.57 -10.43
N GLY A 6 -0.20 -29.17 -9.66
CA GLY A 6 -0.91 -30.41 -10.01
C GLY A 6 -2.38 -30.17 -10.38
N GLU A 7 -3.09 -31.23 -10.76
CA GLU A 7 -4.53 -31.17 -11.07
C GLU A 7 -5.35 -30.77 -9.85
N ASP A 8 -4.97 -31.22 -8.65
CA ASP A 8 -5.61 -30.85 -7.40
C ASP A 8 -4.76 -29.86 -6.60
N PRO A 9 -5.30 -28.68 -6.24
CA PRO A 9 -4.58 -27.73 -5.39
C PRO A 9 -4.29 -28.30 -3.99
N LYS A 10 -3.04 -28.20 -3.53
CA LYS A 10 -2.61 -28.65 -2.20
C LYS A 10 -2.30 -27.47 -1.29
N VAL A 11 -2.81 -27.53 -0.06
CA VAL A 11 -2.55 -26.53 0.96
C VAL A 11 -1.49 -27.06 1.95
N TYR A 12 -0.39 -26.34 2.10
CA TYR A 12 0.66 -26.64 3.07
C TYR A 12 0.65 -25.58 4.17
N VAL A 13 0.51 -26.04 5.41
CA VAL A 13 0.65 -25.19 6.60
C VAL A 13 2.15 -25.04 6.90
N ILE A 14 2.64 -23.80 6.99
CA ILE A 14 4.02 -23.49 7.33
C ILE A 14 4.17 -23.44 8.85
N GLU A 15 3.32 -22.65 9.51
CA GLU A 15 3.32 -22.49 10.95
C GLU A 15 1.92 -22.09 11.48
N VAL A 16 1.71 -22.32 12.75
CA VAL A 16 0.57 -21.81 13.52
C VAL A 16 1.10 -21.00 14.69
N ASN A 17 0.62 -19.77 14.84
CA ASN A 17 1.00 -18.89 15.94
C ASN A 17 -0.05 -18.92 17.05
N PRO A 18 0.08 -19.76 18.12
CA PRO A 18 -0.90 -19.90 19.18
C PRO A 18 -0.79 -18.77 20.20
N ARG A 19 -1.04 -17.55 19.76
CA ARG A 19 -0.98 -16.33 20.56
C ARG A 19 -1.98 -15.31 20.05
N SER A 20 -2.31 -14.31 20.85
CA SER A 20 -3.07 -13.15 20.37
C SER A 20 -2.32 -12.44 19.23
N SER A 21 -3.06 -11.88 18.31
CA SER A 21 -2.52 -11.17 17.13
C SER A 21 -3.38 -9.94 16.83
N ARG A 22 -2.83 -9.03 16.02
CA ARG A 22 -3.61 -7.88 15.50
C ARG A 22 -4.76 -8.30 14.60
N THR A 23 -4.73 -9.52 14.09
CA THR A 23 -5.82 -10.08 13.26
C THR A 23 -7.08 -10.34 14.08
N VAL A 24 -6.98 -10.65 15.39
CA VAL A 24 -8.16 -10.91 16.23
C VAL A 24 -9.11 -9.71 16.31
N PRO A 25 -8.68 -8.47 16.66
CA PRO A 25 -9.58 -7.32 16.61
C PRO A 25 -10.07 -6.99 15.19
N PHE A 26 -9.27 -7.25 14.15
CA PHE A 26 -9.72 -7.11 12.76
C PHE A 26 -10.91 -8.04 12.48
N ILE A 27 -10.78 -9.34 12.75
CA ILE A 27 -11.84 -10.32 12.52
C ILE A 27 -13.06 -10.03 13.41
N SER A 28 -12.84 -9.66 14.68
CA SER A 28 -13.95 -9.27 15.57
C SER A 28 -14.81 -8.15 14.97
N LYS A 29 -14.18 -7.12 14.42
CA LYS A 29 -14.90 -6.01 13.76
C LYS A 29 -15.55 -6.45 12.46
N ALA A 30 -14.85 -7.21 11.62
CA ALA A 30 -15.37 -7.66 10.34
C ALA A 30 -16.58 -8.59 10.50
N THR A 31 -16.56 -9.48 11.47
CA THR A 31 -17.65 -10.44 11.73
C THR A 31 -18.73 -9.89 12.69
N GLY A 32 -18.37 -8.93 13.54
CA GLY A 32 -19.22 -8.48 14.65
C GLY A 32 -19.22 -9.45 15.84
N VAL A 33 -18.33 -10.45 15.83
CA VAL A 33 -18.16 -11.40 16.95
C VAL A 33 -17.11 -10.87 17.92
N PRO A 34 -17.44 -10.64 19.21
CA PRO A 34 -16.49 -10.09 20.20
C PRO A 34 -15.52 -11.17 20.66
N MET A 35 -14.54 -11.52 19.82
CA MET A 35 -13.66 -12.67 20.05
C MET A 35 -12.84 -12.57 21.33
N ILE A 36 -12.45 -11.35 21.74
CA ILE A 36 -11.69 -11.15 22.98
C ILE A 36 -12.56 -11.45 24.20
N ASP A 37 -13.80 -10.93 24.24
CA ASP A 37 -14.71 -11.16 25.36
C ASP A 37 -15.05 -12.66 25.50
N LEU A 38 -15.31 -13.33 24.36
CA LEU A 38 -15.52 -14.76 24.33
C LEU A 38 -14.31 -15.56 24.82
N ALA A 39 -13.11 -15.15 24.44
CA ALA A 39 -11.88 -15.79 24.92
C ALA A 39 -11.70 -15.63 26.42
N VAL A 40 -11.98 -14.44 26.97
CA VAL A 40 -11.94 -14.18 28.41
C VAL A 40 -13.00 -15.02 29.17
N GLY A 41 -14.22 -15.07 28.64
CA GLY A 41 -15.27 -15.92 29.22
C GLY A 41 -14.86 -17.40 29.26
N CYS A 42 -14.29 -17.91 28.14
CA CYS A 42 -13.77 -19.29 28.11
C CYS A 42 -12.63 -19.53 29.15
N MET A 43 -11.74 -18.57 29.34
CA MET A 43 -10.70 -18.66 30.38
C MET A 43 -11.26 -18.67 31.79
N GLN A 44 -12.45 -18.10 31.98
CA GLN A 44 -13.19 -18.11 33.24
C GLN A 44 -14.09 -19.35 33.41
N GLY A 45 -14.09 -20.26 32.45
CA GLY A 45 -14.84 -21.50 32.48
C GLY A 45 -16.18 -21.50 31.73
N GLU A 46 -16.52 -20.41 31.06
CA GLU A 46 -17.70 -20.36 30.19
C GLU A 46 -17.50 -21.24 28.98
N LYS A 47 -18.56 -21.90 28.51
CA LYS A 47 -18.49 -22.73 27.32
C LYS A 47 -18.88 -21.90 26.10
N LEU A 48 -18.06 -21.91 25.06
CA LEU A 48 -18.31 -21.18 23.83
C LEU A 48 -19.65 -21.59 23.17
N ILE A 49 -20.04 -22.85 23.30
CA ILE A 49 -21.30 -23.38 22.74
C ILE A 49 -22.54 -22.73 23.37
N ASP A 50 -22.43 -22.25 24.60
CA ASP A 50 -23.53 -21.59 25.33
C ASP A 50 -23.64 -20.10 24.96
N SER A 51 -22.67 -19.57 24.20
CA SER A 51 -22.71 -18.21 23.72
C SER A 51 -23.71 -18.06 22.55
N LYS A 52 -24.27 -16.88 22.38
CA LYS A 52 -25.15 -16.57 21.25
C LYS A 52 -24.46 -16.69 19.86
N PHE A 53 -23.13 -16.79 19.83
CA PHE A 53 -22.34 -16.90 18.62
C PHE A 53 -22.07 -18.36 18.23
N GLY A 54 -22.30 -19.32 19.14
CA GLY A 54 -22.10 -20.73 18.91
C GLY A 54 -20.66 -21.13 18.63
N THR A 55 -20.48 -22.22 17.89
CA THR A 55 -19.18 -22.78 17.50
C THR A 55 -19.13 -23.00 15.99
N GLY A 56 -17.91 -23.18 15.43
CA GLY A 56 -17.70 -23.43 14.00
C GLY A 56 -17.39 -22.17 13.20
N VAL A 57 -17.63 -22.23 11.90
CA VAL A 57 -17.37 -21.11 10.97
C VAL A 57 -18.55 -20.15 11.03
N TYR A 58 -18.24 -18.88 11.34
CA TYR A 58 -19.26 -17.82 11.39
C TYR A 58 -19.74 -17.48 9.96
N LYS A 59 -21.03 -17.14 9.83
CA LYS A 59 -21.62 -16.79 8.54
C LYS A 59 -20.93 -15.58 7.92
N GLU A 60 -20.69 -15.66 6.61
CA GLU A 60 -20.21 -14.52 5.84
C GLU A 60 -21.18 -13.34 5.94
N ARG A 61 -20.60 -12.14 6.04
CA ARG A 61 -21.33 -10.89 5.96
C ARG A 61 -21.10 -10.27 4.58
N ASN A 62 -22.11 -9.64 4.03
CA ASN A 62 -21.96 -8.90 2.78
C ASN A 62 -21.21 -7.57 3.05
N ILE A 63 -19.93 -7.68 3.34
CA ILE A 63 -19.06 -6.55 3.63
C ILE A 63 -17.64 -6.87 3.17
N THR A 64 -16.97 -5.90 2.59
CA THR A 64 -15.55 -5.97 2.27
C THR A 64 -14.75 -5.33 3.41
N ALA A 65 -13.79 -6.07 3.95
CA ALA A 65 -12.87 -5.59 4.97
C ALA A 65 -11.43 -5.67 4.45
N VAL A 66 -10.76 -4.55 4.39
CA VAL A 66 -9.36 -4.42 3.94
C VAL A 66 -8.48 -4.09 5.13
N LYS A 67 -7.43 -4.89 5.35
CA LYS A 67 -6.40 -4.66 6.35
C LYS A 67 -5.16 -4.09 5.66
N ALA A 68 -4.67 -2.94 6.12
CA ALA A 68 -3.46 -2.32 5.64
C ALA A 68 -2.42 -2.17 6.75
N PRO A 69 -1.11 -2.33 6.44
CA PRO A 69 -0.05 -2.07 7.40
C PRO A 69 0.13 -0.57 7.66
N VAL A 70 0.61 -0.23 8.85
CA VAL A 70 1.09 1.11 9.20
C VAL A 70 2.58 1.04 9.44
N PHE A 71 3.31 2.03 8.92
CA PHE A 71 4.75 2.14 9.05
C PHE A 71 5.12 3.42 9.80
N SER A 72 6.10 3.34 10.70
CA SER A 72 6.66 4.50 11.39
C SER A 72 7.97 5.00 10.76
N MET A 73 8.18 4.70 9.48
CA MET A 73 9.45 5.02 8.78
C MET A 73 9.72 6.52 8.71
N SER A 74 8.68 7.36 8.65
CA SER A 74 8.81 8.82 8.70
C SER A 74 9.43 9.36 9.98
N LYS A 75 9.37 8.58 11.08
CA LYS A 75 9.97 8.93 12.39
C LYS A 75 11.39 8.39 12.55
N LEU A 76 11.84 7.53 11.66
CA LEU A 76 13.15 6.89 11.72
C LEU A 76 14.06 7.51 10.68
N THR A 77 15.05 8.29 11.14
CA THR A 77 16.09 8.83 10.27
C THR A 77 17.02 7.70 9.82
N ASP A 78 17.47 7.73 8.56
CA ASP A 78 18.48 6.83 7.97
C ASP A 78 18.04 5.35 7.78
N VAL A 79 16.75 5.03 7.92
CA VAL A 79 16.22 3.70 7.60
C VAL A 79 15.72 3.65 6.16
N ASP A 80 16.06 2.58 5.44
CA ASP A 80 15.51 2.34 4.11
C ASP A 80 14.03 1.95 4.21
N THR A 81 13.19 2.70 3.49
CA THR A 81 11.75 2.46 3.41
C THR A 81 11.39 1.31 2.46
N PHE A 82 12.38 0.70 1.79
CA PHE A 82 12.15 -0.45 0.92
C PHE A 82 11.61 -1.64 1.72
N LEU A 83 10.54 -2.25 1.21
CA LEU A 83 9.94 -3.43 1.81
C LEU A 83 10.70 -4.68 1.35
N GLY A 84 11.19 -5.46 2.31
CA GLY A 84 11.85 -6.74 2.16
C GLY A 84 11.06 -7.86 2.82
N PRO A 85 11.67 -9.03 3.01
CA PRO A 85 11.02 -10.16 3.68
C PRO A 85 10.81 -9.94 5.18
N GLU A 86 11.51 -8.97 5.78
CA GLU A 86 11.36 -8.63 7.19
C GLU A 86 10.09 -7.80 7.46
N MET A 87 9.46 -8.04 8.59
CA MET A 87 8.33 -7.23 9.03
C MET A 87 8.80 -5.85 9.48
N LYS A 88 8.43 -4.81 8.74
CA LYS A 88 8.72 -3.39 9.06
C LYS A 88 7.49 -2.62 9.55
N SER A 89 6.31 -3.22 9.51
CA SER A 89 5.09 -2.59 9.98
C SER A 89 5.05 -2.45 11.50
N THR A 90 4.61 -1.29 11.98
CA THR A 90 4.46 -0.98 13.41
C THR A 90 3.02 -1.06 13.88
N GLY A 91 2.07 -1.10 12.96
CA GLY A 91 0.65 -1.18 13.23
C GLY A 91 -0.13 -1.78 12.07
N GLU A 92 -1.42 -1.92 12.27
CA GLU A 92 -2.38 -2.33 11.25
C GLU A 92 -3.64 -1.49 11.41
N VAL A 93 -4.23 -1.11 10.30
CA VAL A 93 -5.50 -0.40 10.22
C VAL A 93 -6.47 -1.16 9.32
N MET A 94 -7.72 -0.75 9.34
CA MET A 94 -8.76 -1.42 8.59
C MET A 94 -9.70 -0.41 7.94
N GLY A 95 -10.11 -0.72 6.73
CA GLY A 95 -11.23 -0.09 6.04
C GLY A 95 -12.35 -1.10 5.83
N MET A 96 -13.59 -0.68 5.99
CA MET A 96 -14.76 -1.52 5.76
C MET A 96 -15.79 -0.79 4.90
N SER A 97 -16.38 -1.48 3.94
CA SER A 97 -17.46 -0.99 3.10
C SER A 97 -18.18 -2.13 2.40
N ASP A 98 -19.29 -1.83 1.73
CA ASP A 98 -20.01 -2.77 0.90
C ASP A 98 -19.26 -3.06 -0.41
N ASN A 99 -18.33 -2.20 -0.82
CA ASN A 99 -17.48 -2.40 -2.00
C ASN A 99 -15.97 -2.31 -1.66
N TYR A 100 -15.18 -2.92 -2.53
CA TYR A 100 -13.73 -3.06 -2.34
C TYR A 100 -13.00 -1.71 -2.43
N GLU A 101 -13.33 -0.87 -3.41
CA GLU A 101 -12.63 0.38 -3.67
C GLU A 101 -12.77 1.35 -2.48
N GLU A 102 -13.95 1.44 -1.91
CA GLU A 102 -14.20 2.27 -0.74
C GLU A 102 -13.53 1.69 0.51
N ALA A 103 -13.59 0.37 0.72
CA ALA A 103 -12.91 -0.29 1.83
C ALA A 103 -11.39 -0.08 1.74
N LEU A 104 -10.81 -0.20 0.54
CA LEU A 104 -9.39 0.04 0.28
C LEU A 104 -9.02 1.51 0.53
N SER A 105 -9.82 2.45 0.05
CA SER A 105 -9.63 3.89 0.27
C SER A 105 -9.64 4.23 1.76
N LYS A 106 -10.61 3.70 2.52
CA LYS A 106 -10.68 3.87 3.98
C LYS A 106 -9.44 3.30 4.68
N ALA A 107 -8.96 2.14 4.25
CA ALA A 107 -7.75 1.54 4.81
C ALA A 107 -6.51 2.40 4.53
N PHE A 108 -6.35 2.93 3.33
CA PHE A 108 -5.24 3.83 2.99
C PHE A 108 -5.28 5.14 3.77
N ILE A 109 -6.43 5.80 3.85
CA ILE A 109 -6.59 7.02 4.66
C ILE A 109 -6.23 6.74 6.12
N SER A 110 -6.70 5.61 6.67
CA SER A 110 -6.39 5.20 8.05
C SER A 110 -4.92 4.85 8.27
N SER A 111 -4.19 4.43 7.24
CA SER A 111 -2.74 4.18 7.30
C SER A 111 -1.89 5.45 7.12
N GLY A 112 -2.52 6.60 6.91
CA GLY A 112 -1.85 7.87 6.67
C GLY A 112 -1.57 8.16 5.19
N LEU A 113 -1.97 7.29 4.28
CA LEU A 113 -1.85 7.51 2.85
C LEU A 113 -3.09 8.25 2.32
N TYR A 114 -2.96 9.56 2.18
CA TYR A 114 -4.00 10.40 1.62
C TYR A 114 -3.46 11.17 0.41
N ILE A 115 -4.12 11.02 -0.73
CA ILE A 115 -3.79 11.76 -1.95
C ILE A 115 -4.81 12.90 -2.11
N PRO A 116 -4.39 14.17 -2.02
CA PRO A 116 -5.28 15.32 -2.25
C PRO A 116 -5.93 15.27 -3.62
N LYS A 117 -7.15 15.81 -3.74
CA LYS A 117 -7.91 15.81 -5.01
C LYS A 117 -7.29 16.69 -6.11
N LYS A 118 -6.35 17.57 -5.78
CA LYS A 118 -5.66 18.47 -6.71
C LYS A 118 -4.19 18.57 -6.33
N GLY A 119 -3.35 18.75 -7.32
CA GLY A 119 -1.90 18.92 -7.13
C GLY A 119 -1.12 18.38 -8.30
N SER A 120 0.20 18.28 -8.12
CA SER A 120 1.12 17.73 -9.13
C SER A 120 1.60 16.35 -8.71
N VAL A 121 1.65 15.42 -9.64
CA VAL A 121 2.20 14.08 -9.47
C VAL A 121 3.55 14.00 -10.18
N LEU A 122 4.58 13.60 -9.46
CA LEU A 122 5.91 13.37 -10.02
C LEU A 122 6.03 11.95 -10.57
N LEU A 123 6.42 11.82 -11.83
CA LEU A 123 6.60 10.55 -12.52
C LEU A 123 8.05 10.36 -12.98
N SER A 124 8.66 9.26 -12.54
CA SER A 124 10.00 8.84 -12.95
C SER A 124 9.95 7.34 -13.25
N ILE A 125 9.65 6.99 -14.49
CA ILE A 125 9.33 5.63 -14.91
C ILE A 125 10.49 5.03 -15.70
N ALA A 126 10.96 3.86 -15.29
CA ALA A 126 11.98 3.10 -16.01
C ALA A 126 11.45 2.58 -17.35
N ASP A 127 12.32 2.47 -18.36
CA ASP A 127 11.91 2.10 -19.73
C ASP A 127 11.14 0.78 -19.78
N LYS A 128 11.53 -0.21 -19.00
CA LYS A 128 10.83 -1.50 -18.89
C LYS A 128 9.38 -1.40 -18.43
N ASP A 129 9.05 -0.34 -17.68
CA ASP A 129 7.73 -0.15 -17.06
C ASP A 129 6.86 0.87 -17.81
N LYS A 130 7.39 1.51 -18.86
CA LYS A 130 6.69 2.55 -19.63
C LYS A 130 5.34 2.07 -20.19
N LYS A 131 5.33 0.89 -20.82
CA LYS A 131 4.12 0.35 -21.45
C LYS A 131 3.00 0.09 -20.44
N ILE A 132 3.33 -0.49 -19.30
CA ILE A 132 2.31 -0.78 -18.27
C ILE A 132 1.84 0.49 -17.55
N SER A 133 2.62 1.57 -17.59
CA SER A 133 2.31 2.85 -16.94
C SER A 133 1.38 3.75 -17.75
N GLU A 134 1.10 3.43 -19.01
CA GLU A 134 0.24 4.25 -19.89
C GLU A 134 -1.17 4.43 -19.30
N SER A 135 -1.75 3.36 -18.75
CA SER A 135 -3.09 3.42 -18.13
C SER A 135 -3.11 4.32 -16.89
N LEU A 136 -2.04 4.29 -16.08
CA LEU A 136 -1.89 5.16 -14.93
C LEU A 136 -1.75 6.64 -15.35
N ILE A 137 -0.94 6.93 -16.39
CA ILE A 137 -0.76 8.27 -16.92
C ILE A 137 -2.11 8.85 -17.41
N LYS A 138 -2.88 8.06 -18.16
CA LYS A 138 -4.22 8.45 -18.60
C LYS A 138 -5.14 8.77 -17.42
N LEU A 139 -5.16 7.90 -16.41
CA LEU A 139 -5.97 8.11 -15.20
C LEU A 139 -5.57 9.38 -14.45
N ILE A 140 -4.27 9.66 -14.30
CA ILE A 140 -3.76 10.88 -13.65
C ILE A 140 -4.26 12.12 -14.40
N ASN A 141 -4.18 12.12 -15.73
CA ASN A 141 -4.68 13.20 -16.58
C ASN A 141 -6.21 13.37 -16.47
N GLU A 142 -6.98 12.29 -16.57
CA GLU A 142 -8.44 12.27 -16.45
C GLU A 142 -8.93 12.82 -15.10
N ARG A 143 -8.15 12.60 -14.04
CA ARG A 143 -8.44 13.13 -12.70
C ARG A 143 -8.00 14.58 -12.52
N GLY A 144 -7.43 15.22 -13.54
CA GLY A 144 -7.04 16.63 -13.56
C GLY A 144 -5.80 16.94 -12.73
N TYR A 145 -4.95 15.94 -12.43
CA TYR A 145 -3.66 16.19 -11.80
C TYR A 145 -2.65 16.74 -12.82
N LYS A 146 -1.84 17.70 -12.38
CA LYS A 146 -0.67 18.12 -13.16
C LYS A 146 0.42 17.05 -13.10
N MET A 147 1.11 16.84 -14.20
CA MET A 147 2.20 15.89 -14.27
C MET A 147 3.54 16.62 -14.31
N VAL A 148 4.45 16.20 -13.45
CA VAL A 148 5.88 16.58 -13.46
C VAL A 148 6.66 15.31 -13.75
N ALA A 149 7.57 15.32 -14.70
CA ALA A 149 8.22 14.08 -15.12
C ALA A 149 9.70 14.24 -15.45
N THR A 150 10.46 13.17 -15.25
CA THR A 150 11.84 13.09 -15.76
C THR A 150 11.84 13.04 -17.29
N PRO A 151 12.91 13.49 -17.99
CA PRO A 151 12.89 13.67 -19.45
C PRO A 151 12.32 12.48 -20.22
N GLY A 152 12.84 11.27 -20.01
CA GLY A 152 12.35 10.09 -20.75
C GLY A 152 10.92 9.66 -20.37
N THR A 153 10.40 10.08 -19.21
CA THR A 153 8.99 9.87 -18.83
C THR A 153 8.10 10.95 -19.44
N ALA A 154 8.60 12.19 -19.54
CA ALA A 154 7.89 13.28 -20.21
C ALA A 154 7.69 12.99 -21.70
N GLU A 155 8.68 12.41 -22.37
CA GLU A 155 8.55 11.94 -23.75
C GLU A 155 7.40 10.93 -23.91
N LEU A 156 7.26 9.98 -23.00
CA LEU A 156 6.14 9.05 -22.98
C LEU A 156 4.80 9.78 -22.80
N ILE A 157 4.71 10.68 -21.83
CA ILE A 157 3.48 11.45 -21.54
C ILE A 157 3.06 12.26 -22.76
N ASN A 158 4.02 12.94 -23.39
CA ASN A 158 3.77 13.74 -24.61
C ASN A 158 3.35 12.86 -25.80
N SER A 159 3.93 11.67 -25.95
CA SER A 159 3.54 10.71 -27.00
C SER A 159 2.10 10.19 -26.84
N LEU A 160 1.56 10.25 -25.61
CA LEU A 160 0.16 9.92 -25.31
C LEU A 160 -0.79 11.12 -25.51
N GLY A 161 -0.27 12.29 -25.91
CA GLY A 161 -1.05 13.50 -26.14
C GLY A 161 -1.32 14.33 -24.87
N PHE A 162 -0.54 14.14 -23.81
CA PHE A 162 -0.67 14.89 -22.55
C PHE A 162 0.57 15.75 -22.29
N ASP A 163 0.42 16.79 -21.46
CA ASP A 163 1.49 17.69 -21.07
C ASP A 163 2.14 17.29 -19.74
N ALA A 164 3.46 17.45 -19.66
CA ALA A 164 4.20 17.29 -18.41
C ALA A 164 5.27 18.37 -18.25
N GLU A 165 5.40 18.92 -17.05
CA GLU A 165 6.54 19.76 -16.68
C GLU A 165 7.78 18.85 -16.54
N ILE A 166 8.87 19.22 -17.20
CA ILE A 166 10.11 18.44 -17.19
C ILE A 166 10.96 18.83 -15.99
N ILE A 167 11.39 17.84 -15.22
CA ILE A 167 12.33 18.01 -14.10
C ILE A 167 13.54 17.08 -14.24
N GLU A 168 14.71 17.58 -13.90
CA GLU A 168 15.93 16.77 -13.97
C GLU A 168 15.94 15.63 -12.95
N LYS A 169 16.26 14.43 -13.40
CA LYS A 169 16.44 13.27 -12.53
C LYS A 169 17.79 13.33 -11.80
N ARG A 170 18.80 13.89 -12.45
CA ARG A 170 20.14 13.97 -11.89
C ARG A 170 20.18 14.89 -10.67
N LEU A 171 20.60 14.32 -9.53
CA LEU A 171 20.60 15.00 -8.24
C LEU A 171 21.72 16.03 -8.07
N ASP A 172 22.65 16.10 -9.02
CA ASP A 172 23.73 17.11 -9.12
C ASP A 172 23.30 18.36 -9.91
N LYS A 173 22.11 18.38 -10.50
CA LYS A 173 21.52 19.52 -11.19
C LYS A 173 20.38 20.13 -10.37
N ASN A 174 20.15 21.43 -10.53
CA ASN A 174 19.07 22.16 -9.89
C ASN A 174 18.22 22.90 -10.94
N PRO A 175 16.89 22.91 -10.84
CA PRO A 175 16.08 22.09 -9.91
C PRO A 175 16.05 20.61 -10.31
N ASN A 176 15.94 19.72 -9.35
CA ASN A 176 15.85 18.28 -9.55
C ASN A 176 14.64 17.66 -8.80
N VAL A 177 14.43 16.36 -8.97
CA VAL A 177 13.30 15.64 -8.37
C VAL A 177 13.26 15.77 -6.84
N LEU A 178 14.40 15.79 -6.15
CA LEU A 178 14.44 15.95 -4.68
C LEU A 178 14.03 17.36 -4.24
N ASP A 179 14.39 18.37 -5.03
CA ASP A 179 14.00 19.75 -4.72
C ASP A 179 12.49 19.94 -4.78
N MET A 180 11.84 19.32 -5.77
CA MET A 180 10.39 19.34 -5.90
C MET A 180 9.68 18.65 -4.72
N ILE A 181 10.18 17.50 -4.28
CA ILE A 181 9.64 16.75 -3.16
C ILE A 181 9.82 17.54 -1.86
N LYS A 182 11.05 17.96 -1.55
CA LYS A 182 11.38 18.72 -0.32
C LYS A 182 10.64 20.05 -0.22
N ALA A 183 10.36 20.68 -1.36
CA ALA A 183 9.57 21.92 -1.42
C ALA A 183 8.05 21.66 -1.35
N ALA A 184 7.60 20.41 -1.14
CA ALA A 184 6.21 20.01 -1.13
C ALA A 184 5.40 20.48 -2.37
N LYS A 185 6.07 20.58 -3.52
CA LYS A 185 5.45 20.98 -4.80
C LYS A 185 4.70 19.83 -5.48
N VAL A 186 4.88 18.62 -5.00
CA VAL A 186 4.21 17.42 -5.49
C VAL A 186 3.49 16.70 -4.35
N ILE A 187 2.33 16.12 -4.67
CA ILE A 187 1.46 15.43 -3.71
C ILE A 187 1.64 13.91 -3.72
N ALA A 188 2.25 13.40 -4.77
CA ALA A 188 2.54 11.98 -4.94
C ALA A 188 3.73 11.79 -5.87
N VAL A 189 4.43 10.68 -5.68
CA VAL A 189 5.59 10.28 -6.49
C VAL A 189 5.38 8.87 -6.99
N VAL A 190 5.46 8.69 -8.31
CA VAL A 190 5.54 7.38 -8.96
C VAL A 190 6.97 7.20 -9.48
N ASN A 191 7.72 6.34 -8.82
CA ASN A 191 9.11 6.08 -9.19
C ASN A 191 9.34 4.59 -9.38
N THR A 192 9.72 4.19 -10.60
CA THR A 192 10.20 2.83 -10.88
C THR A 192 11.68 2.85 -11.21
N VAL A 193 12.39 1.79 -10.90
CA VAL A 193 13.85 1.71 -11.02
C VAL A 193 14.29 0.51 -11.86
N THR A 194 15.37 0.68 -12.56
CA THR A 194 16.10 -0.39 -13.23
C THR A 194 16.98 -1.11 -12.24
N GLY A 195 17.17 -2.19 -11.93
CA GLY A 195 17.93 -2.89 -10.88
C GLY A 195 19.43 -2.59 -10.74
N ASP A 196 19.97 -1.60 -11.46
CA ASP A 196 21.37 -1.22 -11.30
C ASP A 196 21.62 -0.41 -10.02
N ARG A 197 22.86 -0.49 -9.49
CA ARG A 197 23.25 0.08 -8.20
C ARG A 197 22.98 1.58 -8.08
N LYS A 198 23.19 2.34 -9.15
CA LYS A 198 23.02 3.80 -9.15
C LYS A 198 21.55 4.18 -9.07
N THR A 199 20.72 3.57 -9.91
CA THR A 199 19.26 3.82 -9.91
C THR A 199 18.59 3.35 -8.62
N LEU A 200 19.12 2.31 -7.96
CA LEU A 200 18.66 1.90 -6.62
C LEU A 200 18.99 2.95 -5.56
N GLN A 201 20.17 3.56 -5.59
CA GLN A 201 20.55 4.65 -4.67
C GLN A 201 19.72 5.92 -4.90
N ASP A 202 19.48 6.30 -6.15
CA ASP A 202 18.61 7.43 -6.46
C ASP A 202 17.16 7.14 -6.04
N GLY A 203 16.69 5.93 -6.28
CA GLY A 203 15.39 5.46 -5.81
C GLY A 203 15.24 5.52 -4.29
N PHE A 204 16.28 5.16 -3.54
CA PHE A 204 16.33 5.30 -2.09
C PHE A 204 16.17 6.76 -1.65
N ARG A 205 16.95 7.67 -2.25
CA ARG A 205 16.88 9.10 -1.92
C ARG A 205 15.51 9.70 -2.22
N ILE A 206 14.90 9.33 -3.35
CA ILE A 206 13.57 9.78 -3.75
C ILE A 206 12.50 9.27 -2.76
N ARG A 207 12.48 7.96 -2.46
CA ARG A 207 11.53 7.39 -1.49
C ARG A 207 11.63 8.02 -0.11
N ARG A 208 12.86 8.35 0.30
CA ARG A 208 13.09 8.96 1.60
C ARG A 208 12.66 10.42 1.67
N ALA A 209 12.69 11.13 0.55
CA ALA A 209 12.29 12.53 0.49
C ALA A 209 10.78 12.70 0.35
N ALA A 210 10.08 11.68 -0.18
CA ALA A 210 8.64 11.61 -0.34
C ALA A 210 7.96 11.11 0.94
#